data_4535b9e5b201dd61249dffb084eb00d3
#
_entry.id   4535b9e5b201dd61249dffb084eb00d3
#
_cell.length_a   1.000
_cell.length_b   1.000
_cell.length_c   1.000
_cell.angle_alpha   90.00
_cell.angle_beta   90.00
_cell.angle_gamma   90.00
#
_symmetry.space_group_name_H-M   'P 1'
#
loop_
_entity.id
_entity.type
_entity.pdbx_description
1 polymer ?
#
loop_
_entity_poly.entity_id
_entity_poly.type
_entity_poly.pdbx_seq_one_letter_code
_entity_poly.pdbx_strand_id
1 'polypeptide(L)'
;MGFPQEPAQERTATVFQALSGLVPEDAIIPVDVGNNTYSFECHSQAVLMSGYLGSIGFTLPAAFGAWTATQNKDGRFADRQVVSVSGDGGLGQYLAELTTAVKYE
;
A
#
# COMPACT_ATOMS: atom_id res chain seq x y z
N MET A 1 -3.05 30.52 19.45
CA MET A 1 -3.76 29.33 19.86
C MET A 1 -3.38 28.17 18.95
N GLY A 2 -2.74 27.21 19.45
CA GLY A 2 -2.42 26.07 18.64
C GLY A 2 -2.22 24.86 19.49
N PHE A 3 -2.76 23.76 19.05
CA PHE A 3 -2.31 22.49 19.55
C PHE A 3 -0.89 22.28 19.06
N PRO A 4 0.02 21.76 19.90
CA PRO A 4 1.30 21.33 19.40
C PRO A 4 1.04 20.35 18.26
N GLN A 5 1.47 20.72 17.05
CA GLN A 5 1.30 19.85 15.90
C GLN A 5 2.65 19.21 15.59
N GLU A 6 2.67 17.89 15.66
CA GLU A 6 3.79 17.16 15.09
C GLU A 6 3.86 17.44 13.58
N PRO A 7 5.05 17.57 13.02
CA PRO A 7 5.19 17.63 11.57
C PRO A 7 4.46 16.45 10.92
N ALA A 8 3.80 16.71 9.80
CA ALA A 8 3.04 15.67 9.09
C ALA A 8 3.89 14.45 8.79
N GLN A 9 5.19 14.65 8.50
CA GLN A 9 6.12 13.56 8.23
C GLN A 9 6.33 12.66 9.44
N GLU A 10 6.42 13.22 10.65
CA GLU A 10 6.59 12.43 11.86
C GLU A 10 5.37 11.58 12.16
N ARG A 11 4.18 12.14 11.97
CA ARG A 11 2.94 11.38 12.15
C ARG A 11 2.81 10.23 11.16
N THR A 12 3.14 10.49 9.91
CA THR A 12 3.12 9.47 8.85
C THR A 12 4.14 8.38 9.14
N ALA A 13 5.35 8.75 9.56
CA ALA A 13 6.38 7.79 9.92
C ALA A 13 5.95 6.89 11.10
N THR A 14 5.26 7.45 12.09
CA THR A 14 4.73 6.68 13.22
C THR A 14 3.72 5.64 12.76
N VAL A 15 2.81 6.00 11.86
CA VAL A 15 1.82 5.08 11.30
C VAL A 15 2.51 3.94 10.54
N PHE A 16 3.47 4.25 9.69
CA PHE A 16 4.18 3.24 8.91
C PHE A 16 5.03 2.33 9.79
N GLN A 17 5.62 2.87 10.83
CA GLN A 17 6.40 2.08 11.78
C GLN A 17 5.51 1.07 12.50
N ALA A 18 4.31 1.49 12.95
CA ALA A 18 3.34 0.60 13.55
C ALA A 18 2.85 -0.45 12.55
N LEU A 19 2.54 -0.03 11.32
CA LEU A 19 2.09 -0.93 10.27
C LEU A 19 3.14 -1.99 9.95
N SER A 20 4.40 -1.59 9.84
CA SER A 20 5.52 -2.50 9.54
C SER A 20 5.65 -3.59 10.59
N GLY A 21 5.33 -3.30 11.86
CA GLY A 21 5.36 -4.28 12.93
C GLY A 21 4.17 -5.24 12.95
N LEU A 22 3.07 -4.87 12.30
CA LEU A 22 1.82 -5.63 12.33
C LEU A 22 1.60 -6.51 11.10
N VAL A 23 2.21 -6.17 9.96
CA VAL A 23 2.04 -6.94 8.73
C VAL A 23 3.07 -8.07 8.67
N PRO A 24 2.74 -9.19 8.00
CA PRO A 24 3.70 -10.28 7.80
C PRO A 24 4.97 -9.83 7.09
N GLU A 25 6.09 -10.47 7.40
CA GLU A 25 7.38 -10.15 6.79
C GLU A 25 7.42 -10.38 5.28
N ASP A 26 6.59 -11.28 4.79
CA ASP A 26 6.50 -11.61 3.36
C ASP A 26 5.36 -10.88 2.64
N ALA A 27 4.71 -9.91 3.28
CA ALA A 27 3.62 -9.15 2.68
C ALA A 27 4.08 -8.37 1.43
N ILE A 28 3.16 -8.20 0.49
CA ILE A 28 3.34 -7.34 -0.68
C ILE A 28 2.61 -6.04 -0.39
N ILE A 29 3.33 -4.92 -0.44
CA ILE A 29 2.78 -3.63 -0.02
C ILE A 29 2.86 -2.62 -1.17
N PRO A 30 1.80 -2.48 -1.97
CA PRO A 30 1.69 -1.34 -2.88
C PRO A 30 1.47 -0.05 -2.09
N VAL A 31 2.26 0.97 -2.40
CA VAL A 31 2.21 2.29 -1.76
C VAL A 31 1.90 3.34 -2.81
N ASP A 32 0.90 4.17 -2.54
CA ASP A 32 0.51 5.22 -3.46
C ASP A 32 1.45 6.41 -3.41
N VAL A 33 1.34 7.25 -4.42
CA VAL A 33 2.18 8.43 -4.59
C VAL A 33 1.70 9.55 -3.66
N GLY A 34 2.67 10.31 -3.17
CA GLY A 34 2.45 11.45 -2.28
C GLY A 34 3.39 11.38 -1.09
N ASN A 35 3.01 11.98 0.02
CA ASN A 35 3.79 11.95 1.25
C ASN A 35 4.07 10.52 1.73
N ASN A 36 3.16 9.61 1.44
CA ASN A 36 3.32 8.19 1.78
C ASN A 36 4.59 7.59 1.18
N THR A 37 4.89 7.92 -0.07
CA THR A 37 6.06 7.40 -0.76
C THR A 37 7.37 7.78 -0.06
N TYR A 38 7.44 8.99 0.45
CA TYR A 38 8.66 9.49 1.08
C TYR A 38 8.83 9.02 2.53
N SER A 39 7.74 8.63 3.15
CA SER A 39 7.76 8.26 4.57
C SER A 39 7.87 6.76 4.79
N PHE A 40 7.72 5.96 3.74
CA PHE A 40 7.70 4.51 3.88
C PHE A 40 9.11 3.94 3.90
N GLU A 41 9.42 3.21 4.95
CA GLU A 41 10.66 2.44 5.08
C GLU A 41 10.33 0.96 5.00
N CYS A 42 10.91 0.31 4.03
CA CYS A 42 10.74 -1.13 3.81
C CYS A 42 11.80 -1.91 4.59
N HIS A 43 11.39 -2.91 5.32
CA HIS A 43 12.32 -3.84 5.96
C HIS A 43 12.45 -5.12 5.11
N SER A 44 11.54 -6.05 5.27
CA SER A 44 11.60 -7.33 4.55
C SER A 44 10.46 -7.53 3.55
N GLN A 45 9.45 -6.67 3.60
CA GLN A 45 8.31 -6.78 2.71
C GLN A 45 8.65 -6.34 1.28
N ALA A 46 7.92 -6.86 0.30
CA ALA A 46 8.02 -6.40 -1.07
C ALA A 46 7.17 -5.14 -1.26
N VAL A 47 7.79 -4.05 -1.63
CA VAL A 47 7.11 -2.76 -1.82
C VAL A 47 7.01 -2.43 -3.29
N LEU A 48 5.81 -2.02 -3.73
CA LEU A 48 5.54 -1.58 -5.10
C LEU A 48 5.18 -0.09 -5.09
N MET A 49 5.89 0.69 -5.87
CA MET A 49 5.66 2.14 -5.99
C MET A 49 5.72 2.59 -7.43
N SER A 50 4.93 3.60 -7.79
CA SER A 50 5.04 4.29 -9.07
C SER A 50 6.14 5.35 -8.95
N GLY A 51 7.36 5.00 -9.33
CA GLY A 51 8.53 5.83 -9.07
C GLY A 51 8.77 6.95 -10.08
N TYR A 52 8.62 6.68 -11.38
CA TYR A 52 9.05 7.62 -12.41
C TYR A 52 8.03 8.72 -12.69
N LEU A 53 6.80 8.34 -12.99
CA LEU A 53 5.75 9.30 -13.35
C LEU A 53 4.92 9.76 -12.16
N GLY A 54 5.03 9.08 -11.02
CA GLY A 54 4.30 9.45 -9.82
C GLY A 54 2.79 9.40 -10.01
N SER A 55 2.27 8.30 -10.51
CA SER A 55 0.84 8.16 -10.85
C SER A 55 0.00 7.95 -9.59
N ILE A 56 -0.75 8.98 -9.19
CA ILE A 56 -1.70 8.90 -8.07
C ILE A 56 -2.79 7.88 -8.42
N GLY A 57 -3.18 7.06 -7.45
CA GLY A 57 -4.15 5.98 -7.66
C GLY A 57 -3.53 4.66 -8.08
N PHE A 58 -2.22 4.59 -8.19
CA PHE A 58 -1.49 3.38 -8.57
C PHE A 58 -1.75 2.20 -7.62
N THR A 59 -1.96 2.47 -6.34
CA THR A 59 -1.95 1.45 -5.30
C THR A 59 -3.06 0.42 -5.44
N LEU A 60 -4.28 0.83 -5.74
CA LEU A 60 -5.40 -0.11 -5.77
C LEU A 60 -5.30 -1.10 -6.94
N PRO A 61 -5.05 -0.65 -8.19
CA PRO A 61 -4.80 -1.58 -9.29
C PRO A 61 -3.57 -2.48 -9.04
N ALA A 62 -2.51 -1.92 -8.46
CA ALA A 62 -1.31 -2.70 -8.14
C ALA A 62 -1.60 -3.77 -7.08
N ALA A 63 -2.45 -3.46 -6.10
CA ALA A 63 -2.86 -4.42 -5.08
C ALA A 63 -3.66 -5.57 -5.71
N PHE A 64 -4.55 -5.29 -6.66
CA PHE A 64 -5.30 -6.32 -7.35
C PHE A 64 -4.38 -7.22 -8.19
N GLY A 65 -3.41 -6.64 -8.88
CA GLY A 65 -2.41 -7.40 -9.61
C GLY A 65 -1.56 -8.27 -8.70
N ALA A 66 -1.11 -7.74 -7.59
CA ALA A 66 -0.34 -8.48 -6.60
C ALA A 66 -1.17 -9.63 -5.99
N TRP A 67 -2.43 -9.36 -5.67
CA TRP A 67 -3.33 -10.40 -5.16
C TRP A 67 -3.49 -11.54 -6.18
N THR A 68 -3.65 -11.21 -7.45
CA THR A 68 -3.73 -12.22 -8.51
C THR A 68 -2.49 -13.12 -8.52
N ALA A 69 -1.30 -12.55 -8.32
CA ALA A 69 -0.07 -13.32 -8.25
C ALA A 69 -0.05 -14.27 -7.04
N THR A 70 -0.67 -13.89 -5.94
CA THR A 70 -0.73 -14.75 -4.75
C THR A 70 -1.67 -15.95 -4.91
N GLN A 71 -2.55 -15.94 -5.92
CA GLN A 71 -3.48 -17.04 -6.17
C GLN A 71 -2.84 -18.21 -6.89
N ASN A 72 -1.66 -18.05 -7.45
CA ASN A 72 -0.89 -19.13 -8.06
C ASN A 72 -0.18 -19.91 -6.95
N LYS A 73 -0.73 -21.06 -6.59
CA LYS A 73 -0.23 -21.88 -5.48
C LYS A 73 1.17 -22.44 -5.71
N ASP A 74 1.57 -22.60 -6.96
CA ASP A 74 2.92 -23.06 -7.33
C ASP A 74 3.89 -21.91 -7.54
N GLY A 75 3.40 -20.68 -7.41
CA GLY A 75 4.17 -19.47 -7.64
C GLY A 75 4.95 -19.03 -6.41
N ARG A 76 5.94 -18.16 -6.66
CA ARG A 76 6.81 -17.57 -5.65
C ARG A 76 6.07 -16.74 -4.61
N PHE A 77 4.91 -16.18 -4.99
CA PHE A 77 4.15 -15.26 -4.13
C PHE A 77 2.90 -15.91 -3.53
N ALA A 78 2.81 -17.24 -3.58
CA ALA A 78 1.65 -17.96 -3.07
C ALA A 78 1.36 -17.62 -1.61
N ASP A 79 0.07 -17.38 -1.32
CA ASP A 79 -0.46 -17.16 0.02
C ASP A 79 0.11 -15.94 0.77
N ARG A 80 0.80 -15.03 0.09
CA ARG A 80 1.24 -13.78 0.69
C ARG A 80 0.08 -12.81 0.86
N GLN A 81 0.08 -12.06 1.95
CA GLN A 81 -0.87 -10.96 2.14
C GLN A 81 -0.51 -9.76 1.28
N VAL A 82 -1.52 -9.07 0.80
CA VAL A 82 -1.36 -7.80 0.08
C VAL A 82 -1.99 -6.69 0.91
N VAL A 83 -1.19 -5.69 1.25
CA VAL A 83 -1.63 -4.55 2.07
C VAL A 83 -1.37 -3.28 1.28
N SER A 84 -2.42 -2.61 0.82
CA SER A 84 -2.27 -1.37 0.08
C SER A 84 -2.27 -0.16 1.01
N VAL A 85 -1.39 0.79 0.73
CA VAL A 85 -1.30 2.05 1.48
C VAL A 85 -1.60 3.19 0.51
N SER A 86 -2.70 3.89 0.74
CA SER A 86 -3.17 4.93 -0.16
C SER A 86 -3.69 6.13 0.63
N GLY A 87 -3.53 7.33 0.06
CA GLY A 87 -4.23 8.50 0.52
C GLY A 87 -5.67 8.53 0.01
N ASP A 88 -6.45 9.46 0.51
CA ASP A 88 -7.87 9.60 0.16
C ASP A 88 -8.10 9.85 -1.33
N GLY A 89 -7.30 10.73 -1.94
CA GLY A 89 -7.41 11.05 -3.37
C GLY A 89 -7.05 9.89 -4.27
N GLY A 90 -6.02 9.13 -3.90
CA GLY A 90 -5.60 7.95 -4.67
C GLY A 90 -6.63 6.83 -4.60
N LEU A 91 -7.15 6.57 -3.41
CA LEU A 91 -8.19 5.56 -3.23
C LEU A 91 -9.46 5.93 -4.01
N GLY A 92 -9.85 7.21 -3.99
CA GLY A 92 -11.06 7.67 -4.64
C GLY A 92 -11.08 7.45 -6.15
N GLN A 93 -9.93 7.40 -6.81
CA GLN A 93 -9.86 7.23 -8.27
C GLN A 93 -10.37 5.87 -8.73
N TYR A 94 -10.18 4.83 -7.93
CA TYR A 94 -10.51 3.46 -8.31
C TYR A 94 -11.43 2.78 -7.31
N LEU A 95 -12.14 3.55 -6.50
CA LEU A 95 -12.99 3.01 -5.44
C LEU A 95 -14.02 2.00 -5.96
N ALA A 96 -14.57 2.24 -7.14
CA ALA A 96 -15.54 1.34 -7.77
C ALA A 96 -15.00 -0.06 -8.03
N GLU A 97 -13.68 -0.20 -8.17
CA GLU A 97 -13.05 -1.50 -8.44
C GLU A 97 -13.04 -2.44 -7.23
N LEU A 98 -13.40 -1.96 -6.05
CA LEU A 98 -13.62 -2.83 -4.90
C LEU A 98 -14.74 -3.85 -5.17
N THR A 99 -15.71 -3.48 -6.00
CA THR A 99 -16.75 -4.41 -6.46
C THR A 99 -16.15 -5.56 -7.26
N THR A 100 -15.16 -5.26 -8.09
CA THR A 100 -14.43 -6.26 -8.87
C THR A 100 -13.68 -7.22 -7.94
N ALA A 101 -13.04 -6.70 -6.91
CA ALA A 101 -12.32 -7.53 -5.94
C ALA A 101 -13.26 -8.53 -5.26
N VAL A 102 -14.43 -8.09 -4.83
CA VAL A 102 -15.42 -8.98 -4.20
C VAL A 102 -15.91 -10.04 -5.18
N LYS A 103 -16.10 -9.68 -6.43
CA LYS A 103 -16.62 -10.60 -7.45
C LYS A 103 -15.67 -11.77 -7.74
N TYR A 104 -14.38 -11.53 -7.69
CA TYR A 104 -13.36 -12.52 -8.05
C TYR A 104 -12.63 -13.12 -6.84
N GLU A 105 -13.13 -12.87 -5.69
CA GLU A 105 -12.58 -13.39 -4.44
C GLU A 105 -12.66 -14.94 -4.34
#